data_d957a7e3ac53326627f3eb74325493ba
#
_entry.id   d957a7e3ac53326627f3eb74325493ba
#
_cell.length_a   1.000
_cell.length_b   1.000
_cell.length_c   1.000
_cell.angle_alpha   90.00
_cell.angle_beta   90.00
_cell.angle_gamma   90.00
#
_symmetry.space_group_name_H-M   'P 1'
#
loop_
_entity.id
_entity.type
_entity.pdbx_description
1 polymer ?
#
loop_
_entity_poly.entity_id
_entity_poly.type
_entity_poly.pdbx_seq_one_letter_code
_entity_poly.pdbx_strand_id
1 'polypeptide(L)'
;MTNEEMLQRVNELALHLEKEERDLYHDCVANGFHHIPGFAGALASLTVTLRDDIADDEARKSGRGSAQAAAKRIIKNAFAVQKIRENLHGAWMENGKQCLCDGFHAVILDSAIPGLPQVDDDLKKVNLAPILTPARKNDGMKLTLPTVGELKAAIKIHDAKERAQKKKAKDRKPLIWEFGEDLPWVNGNYLLDLLELLPGCTATASSYAPDYNAIYFQAEGIGEGILMPIRKQSGKTDS
;
A
#
# COMPACT_ATOMS: atom_id res chain seq x y z
N MET A 1 24.26 11.15 -17.81
CA MET A 1 23.44 11.70 -16.70
C MET A 1 22.69 10.53 -16.10
N THR A 2 22.90 10.24 -14.84
CA THR A 2 22.17 9.20 -14.09
C THR A 2 20.76 9.69 -13.74
N ASN A 3 19.87 8.78 -13.35
CA ASN A 3 18.53 9.16 -12.88
C ASN A 3 18.61 10.07 -11.64
N GLU A 4 19.60 9.83 -10.79
CA GLU A 4 19.85 10.61 -9.58
C GLU A 4 20.31 12.05 -9.91
N GLU A 5 21.23 12.23 -10.86
CA GLU A 5 21.64 13.55 -11.36
C GLU A 5 20.48 14.29 -12.04
N MET A 6 19.60 13.56 -12.75
CA MET A 6 18.42 14.15 -13.39
C MET A 6 17.42 14.63 -12.33
N LEU A 7 17.14 13.80 -11.32
CA LEU A 7 16.24 14.14 -10.23
C LEU A 7 16.74 15.35 -9.44
N GLN A 8 18.04 15.39 -9.14
CA GLN A 8 18.66 16.53 -8.46
C GLN A 8 18.48 17.82 -9.26
N ARG A 9 18.75 17.82 -10.58
CA ARG A 9 18.58 19.00 -11.44
C ARG A 9 17.14 19.46 -11.53
N VAL A 10 16.18 18.51 -11.61
CA VAL A 10 14.75 18.86 -11.63
C VAL A 10 14.32 19.47 -10.30
N ASN A 11 14.80 18.95 -9.17
CA ASN A 11 14.52 19.54 -7.87
C ASN A 11 15.13 20.93 -7.72
N GLU A 12 16.37 21.15 -8.16
CA GLU A 12 17.03 22.46 -8.14
C GLU A 12 16.25 23.48 -9.00
N LEU A 13 15.82 23.06 -10.19
CA LEU A 13 15.01 23.91 -11.07
C LEU A 13 13.64 24.23 -10.45
N ALA A 14 12.99 23.24 -9.82
CA ALA A 14 11.71 23.45 -9.15
C ALA A 14 11.82 24.47 -8.02
N LEU A 15 12.84 24.35 -7.17
CA LEU A 15 13.11 25.30 -6.09
C LEU A 15 13.43 26.72 -6.62
N HIS A 16 14.18 26.81 -7.71
CA HIS A 16 14.48 28.09 -8.34
C HIS A 16 13.22 28.78 -8.86
N LEU A 17 12.39 28.04 -9.60
CA LEU A 17 11.15 28.56 -10.16
C LEU A 17 10.11 28.90 -9.08
N GLU A 18 10.07 28.16 -7.98
CA GLU A 18 9.20 28.43 -6.84
C GLU A 18 9.61 29.75 -6.15
N LYS A 19 10.92 30.04 -6.07
CA LYS A 19 11.44 31.31 -5.57
C LYS A 19 11.09 32.45 -6.51
N GLU A 20 11.35 32.31 -7.81
CA GLU A 20 11.04 33.32 -8.83
C GLU A 20 9.53 33.63 -8.87
N GLU A 21 8.67 32.63 -8.76
CA GLU A 21 7.22 32.82 -8.71
C GLU A 21 6.80 33.60 -7.45
N ARG A 22 7.41 33.30 -6.31
CA ARG A 22 7.15 34.03 -5.06
C ARG A 22 7.55 35.51 -5.16
N ASP A 23 8.71 35.76 -5.72
CA ASP A 23 9.20 37.12 -5.92
C ASP A 23 8.30 37.88 -6.92
N LEU A 24 7.91 37.23 -8.04
CA LEU A 24 6.96 37.77 -9.00
C LEU A 24 5.57 38.02 -8.38
N TYR A 25 5.11 37.13 -7.50
CA TYR A 25 3.86 37.31 -6.76
C TYR A 25 3.89 38.57 -5.91
N HIS A 26 4.95 38.77 -5.16
CA HIS A 26 5.12 39.98 -4.34
C HIS A 26 5.14 41.24 -5.18
N ASP A 27 5.84 41.24 -6.32
CA ASP A 27 5.90 42.35 -7.25
C ASP A 27 4.54 42.64 -7.89
N CYS A 28 3.81 41.60 -8.30
CA CYS A 28 2.46 41.74 -8.87
C CYS A 28 1.48 42.32 -7.84
N VAL A 29 1.46 41.79 -6.61
CA VAL A 29 0.60 42.30 -5.53
C VAL A 29 0.91 43.73 -5.20
N ALA A 30 2.20 44.11 -5.14
CA ALA A 30 2.63 45.47 -4.92
C ALA A 30 2.16 46.45 -6.02
N ASN A 31 1.98 45.97 -7.25
CA ASN A 31 1.46 46.70 -8.42
C ASN A 31 -0.04 46.53 -8.67
N GLY A 32 -0.78 45.96 -7.73
CA GLY A 32 -2.26 45.82 -7.80
C GLY A 32 -2.79 44.69 -8.67
N PHE A 33 -1.95 43.72 -9.04
CA PHE A 33 -2.37 42.52 -9.77
C PHE A 33 -2.63 41.41 -8.78
N HIS A 34 -3.84 40.85 -8.80
CA HIS A 34 -4.27 39.82 -7.84
C HIS A 34 -4.42 38.39 -8.46
N HIS A 35 -4.03 38.23 -9.72
CA HIS A 35 -4.13 36.93 -10.39
C HIS A 35 -2.80 36.56 -11.04
N ILE A 36 -2.13 35.55 -10.44
CA ILE A 36 -0.98 34.89 -11.05
C ILE A 36 -1.39 33.45 -11.37
N PRO A 37 -1.18 32.93 -12.57
CA PRO A 37 -1.44 31.54 -12.88
C PRO A 37 -0.59 30.66 -11.95
N GLY A 38 -1.17 29.60 -11.38
CA GLY A 38 -0.50 28.65 -10.49
C GLY A 38 0.55 27.80 -11.20
N PHE A 39 1.62 28.44 -11.69
CA PHE A 39 2.73 27.80 -12.39
C PHE A 39 3.55 26.91 -11.46
N ALA A 40 3.79 27.34 -10.19
CA ALA A 40 4.51 26.55 -9.19
C ALA A 40 3.75 25.25 -8.85
N GLY A 41 2.43 25.31 -8.73
CA GLY A 41 1.61 24.11 -8.50
C GLY A 41 1.71 23.09 -9.63
N ALA A 42 1.74 23.56 -10.89
CA ALA A 42 1.90 22.67 -12.04
C ALA A 42 3.32 22.07 -12.08
N LEU A 43 4.35 22.85 -11.75
CA LEU A 43 5.74 22.41 -11.72
C LEU A 43 6.00 21.44 -10.56
N ALA A 44 5.46 21.70 -9.37
CA ALA A 44 5.54 20.80 -8.23
C ALA A 44 4.88 19.44 -8.55
N SER A 45 3.70 19.46 -9.21
CA SER A 45 3.04 18.26 -9.68
C SER A 45 3.87 17.48 -10.71
N LEU A 46 4.51 18.18 -11.65
CA LEU A 46 5.40 17.57 -12.64
C LEU A 46 6.64 16.94 -11.99
N THR A 47 7.22 17.60 -11.00
CA THR A 47 8.39 17.09 -10.25
C THR A 47 8.03 15.81 -9.48
N VAL A 48 6.86 15.77 -8.84
CA VAL A 48 6.37 14.56 -8.15
C VAL A 48 6.16 13.43 -9.16
N THR A 49 5.51 13.71 -10.30
CA THR A 49 5.28 12.71 -11.34
C THR A 49 6.61 12.13 -11.87
N LEU A 50 7.58 13.00 -12.18
CA LEU A 50 8.89 12.56 -12.68
C LEU A 50 9.66 11.72 -11.65
N ARG A 51 9.62 12.11 -10.39
CA ARG A 51 10.22 11.31 -9.30
C ARG A 51 9.58 9.93 -9.19
N ASP A 52 8.26 9.87 -9.30
CA ASP A 52 7.52 8.61 -9.25
C ASP A 52 7.82 7.72 -10.46
N ASP A 53 7.92 8.29 -11.66
CA ASP A 53 8.29 7.57 -12.88
C ASP A 53 9.72 7.00 -12.81
N ILE A 54 10.68 7.79 -12.27
CA ILE A 54 12.07 7.35 -12.06
C ILE A 54 12.10 6.20 -11.05
N ALA A 55 11.39 6.32 -9.92
CA ALA A 55 11.32 5.29 -8.90
C ALA A 55 10.67 3.99 -9.45
N ASP A 56 9.64 4.11 -10.27
CA ASP A 56 8.97 2.98 -10.92
C ASP A 56 9.90 2.28 -11.94
N ASP A 57 10.71 3.04 -12.68
CA ASP A 57 11.67 2.48 -13.64
C ASP A 57 12.82 1.76 -12.92
N GLU A 58 13.35 2.34 -11.85
CA GLU A 58 14.37 1.71 -11.01
C GLU A 58 13.86 0.45 -10.31
N ALA A 59 12.63 0.46 -9.80
CA ALA A 59 11.99 -0.70 -9.21
C ALA A 59 11.80 -1.83 -10.25
N ARG A 60 11.42 -1.48 -11.49
CA ARG A 60 11.34 -2.45 -12.59
C ARG A 60 12.69 -3.04 -12.94
N LYS A 61 13.74 -2.22 -13.06
CA LYS A 61 15.10 -2.65 -13.35
C LYS A 61 15.70 -3.53 -12.26
N SER A 62 15.37 -3.25 -11.00
CA SER A 62 15.83 -4.03 -9.84
C SER A 62 14.96 -5.27 -9.55
N GLY A 63 13.91 -5.54 -10.34
CA GLY A 63 12.96 -6.63 -10.09
C GLY A 63 11.97 -6.37 -8.95
N ARG A 64 11.95 -5.17 -8.38
CA ARG A 64 11.05 -4.76 -7.27
C ARG A 64 9.74 -4.13 -7.74
N GLY A 65 9.46 -4.08 -9.03
CA GLY A 65 8.29 -3.40 -9.58
C GLY A 65 6.95 -3.92 -9.04
N SER A 66 6.85 -5.22 -8.76
CA SER A 66 5.65 -5.79 -8.15
C SER A 66 5.47 -5.34 -6.69
N ALA A 67 6.54 -5.31 -5.90
CA ALA A 67 6.50 -4.87 -4.50
C ALA A 67 6.11 -3.39 -4.38
N GLN A 68 6.68 -2.52 -5.24
CA GLN A 68 6.32 -1.11 -5.27
C GLN A 68 4.85 -0.91 -5.68
N ALA A 69 4.37 -1.65 -6.68
CA ALA A 69 2.97 -1.60 -7.08
C ALA A 69 2.04 -2.07 -5.95
N ALA A 70 2.41 -3.11 -5.20
CA ALA A 70 1.68 -3.58 -4.04
C ALA A 70 1.63 -2.52 -2.92
N ALA A 71 2.77 -1.92 -2.58
CA ALA A 71 2.84 -0.85 -1.60
C ALA A 71 1.95 0.35 -1.97
N LYS A 72 1.97 0.79 -3.24
CA LYS A 72 1.09 1.84 -3.76
C LYS A 72 -0.39 1.46 -3.65
N ARG A 73 -0.75 0.18 -3.85
CA ARG A 73 -2.16 -0.29 -3.67
C ARG A 73 -2.59 -0.22 -2.21
N ILE A 74 -1.75 -0.60 -1.26
CA ILE A 74 -2.04 -0.47 0.18
C ILE A 74 -2.35 0.98 0.54
N ILE A 75 -1.47 1.91 0.15
CA ILE A 75 -1.66 3.34 0.41
C ILE A 75 -2.94 3.86 -0.25
N LYS A 76 -3.17 3.53 -1.52
CA LYS A 76 -4.39 3.92 -2.25
C LYS A 76 -5.65 3.37 -1.58
N ASN A 77 -5.61 2.13 -1.08
CA ASN A 77 -6.73 1.53 -0.37
C ASN A 77 -6.98 2.25 0.97
N ALA A 78 -5.92 2.60 1.71
CA ALA A 78 -6.03 3.40 2.93
C ALA A 78 -6.74 4.73 2.68
N PHE A 79 -6.39 5.46 1.64
CA PHE A 79 -7.10 6.68 1.22
C PHE A 79 -8.60 6.44 0.91
N ALA A 80 -8.92 5.31 0.30
CA ALA A 80 -10.29 5.00 -0.10
C ALA A 80 -11.19 4.63 1.08
N VAL A 81 -10.67 3.84 2.05
CA VAL A 81 -11.47 3.23 3.11
C VAL A 81 -11.29 3.88 4.48
N GLN A 82 -10.16 4.54 4.73
CA GLN A 82 -9.80 5.17 6.00
C GLN A 82 -9.77 6.71 5.91
N LYS A 83 -10.80 7.30 5.32
CA LYS A 83 -10.84 8.73 4.96
C LYS A 83 -10.50 9.71 6.10
N ILE A 84 -10.78 9.33 7.35
CA ILE A 84 -10.52 10.14 8.56
C ILE A 84 -9.24 9.73 9.30
N ARG A 85 -8.52 8.72 8.81
CA ARG A 85 -7.28 8.23 9.42
C ARG A 85 -6.10 8.60 8.55
N GLU A 86 -5.79 9.89 8.48
CA GLU A 86 -4.69 10.43 7.68
C GLU A 86 -3.34 9.79 8.00
N ASN A 87 -3.17 9.30 9.23
CA ASN A 87 -1.99 8.56 9.66
C ASN A 87 -1.84 7.14 9.04
N LEU A 88 -2.72 6.76 8.12
CA LEU A 88 -2.61 5.56 7.26
C LEU A 88 -2.36 5.94 5.79
N HIS A 89 -2.39 7.22 5.43
CA HIS A 89 -2.33 7.68 4.05
C HIS A 89 -0.90 7.74 3.47
N GLY A 90 -0.02 6.89 3.96
CA GLY A 90 1.36 6.83 3.49
C GLY A 90 2.14 5.74 4.18
N ALA A 91 3.42 5.63 3.82
CA ALA A 91 4.39 4.84 4.54
C ALA A 91 4.95 5.64 5.73
N TRP A 92 5.45 4.96 6.75
CA TRP A 92 6.21 5.60 7.82
C TRP A 92 7.39 4.72 8.23
N MET A 93 8.37 5.34 8.87
CA MET A 93 9.52 4.61 9.41
C MET A 93 9.33 4.38 10.90
N GLU A 94 9.55 3.15 11.36
CA GLU A 94 9.56 2.77 12.77
C GLU A 94 10.76 1.84 13.03
N ASN A 95 11.65 2.24 13.94
CA ASN A 95 12.86 1.49 14.27
C ASN A 95 13.73 1.10 13.05
N GLY A 96 13.85 2.00 12.07
CA GLY A 96 14.63 1.78 10.84
C GLY A 96 13.95 0.89 9.80
N LYS A 97 12.70 0.48 10.02
CA LYS A 97 11.90 -0.34 9.10
C LYS A 97 10.76 0.47 8.53
N GLN A 98 10.40 0.19 7.29
CA GLN A 98 9.26 0.85 6.64
C GLN A 98 7.96 0.12 6.94
N CYS A 99 6.96 0.87 7.38
CA CYS A 99 5.64 0.36 7.72
C CYS A 99 4.58 0.86 6.73
N LEU A 100 3.64 0.00 6.40
CA LEU A 100 2.47 0.27 5.57
C LEU A 100 1.25 -0.40 6.21
N CYS A 101 0.09 0.27 6.19
CA CYS A 101 -1.15 -0.30 6.71
C CYS A 101 -2.37 0.40 6.09
N ASP A 102 -3.41 -0.36 5.78
CA ASP A 102 -4.70 0.18 5.33
C ASP A 102 -5.87 -0.11 6.30
N GLY A 103 -5.55 -0.74 7.43
CA GLY A 103 -6.54 -1.16 8.44
C GLY A 103 -7.03 -2.60 8.25
N PHE A 104 -6.74 -3.26 7.13
CA PHE A 104 -7.09 -4.66 6.86
C PHE A 104 -5.85 -5.55 6.72
N HIS A 105 -4.80 -5.00 6.19
CA HIS A 105 -3.49 -5.65 6.19
C HIS A 105 -2.40 -4.62 6.48
N ALA A 106 -1.29 -5.10 7.00
CA ALA A 106 -0.13 -4.28 7.29
C ALA A 106 1.16 -5.06 6.99
N VAL A 107 2.21 -4.30 6.68
CA VAL A 107 3.54 -4.86 6.43
C VAL A 107 4.60 -3.99 7.08
N ILE A 108 5.64 -4.63 7.60
CA ILE A 108 6.88 -4.02 8.07
C ILE A 108 8.00 -4.58 7.21
N LEU A 109 8.68 -3.73 6.47
CA LEU A 109 9.78 -4.08 5.57
C LEU A 109 11.12 -3.71 6.20
N ASP A 110 12.08 -4.62 6.15
CA ASP A 110 13.45 -4.41 6.62
C ASP A 110 14.22 -3.40 5.77
N SER A 111 13.83 -3.26 4.49
CA SER A 111 14.37 -2.27 3.56
C SER A 111 13.25 -1.43 2.97
N ALA A 112 13.44 -0.11 2.95
CA ALA A 112 12.44 0.81 2.42
C ALA A 112 12.29 0.67 0.89
N ILE A 113 11.04 0.76 0.43
CA ILE A 113 10.69 0.96 -0.97
C ILE A 113 10.71 2.48 -1.21
N PRO A 114 11.58 2.99 -2.10
CA PRO A 114 11.68 4.41 -2.36
C PRO A 114 10.46 4.96 -3.10
N GLY A 115 10.24 6.28 -3.02
CA GLY A 115 9.21 6.98 -3.79
C GLY A 115 7.77 6.74 -3.34
N LEU A 116 7.55 6.16 -2.16
CA LEU A 116 6.21 6.06 -1.59
C LEU A 116 5.80 7.35 -0.88
N PRO A 117 4.52 7.77 -0.97
CA PRO A 117 3.98 8.82 -0.13
C PRO A 117 4.25 8.52 1.35
N GLN A 118 4.68 9.52 2.11
CA GLN A 118 4.95 9.38 3.54
C GLN A 118 3.79 9.95 4.35
N VAL A 119 3.54 9.34 5.51
CA VAL A 119 2.64 9.92 6.51
C VAL A 119 3.29 11.17 7.07
N ASP A 120 2.53 12.24 7.18
CA ASP A 120 2.97 13.52 7.73
C ASP A 120 3.62 13.32 9.12
N ASP A 121 4.74 14.00 9.35
CA ASP A 121 5.52 13.86 10.58
C ASP A 121 4.78 14.37 11.82
N ASP A 122 3.87 15.31 11.64
CA ASP A 122 3.02 15.85 12.71
C ASP A 122 1.92 14.87 13.15
N LEU A 123 1.63 13.84 12.34
CA LEU A 123 0.64 12.85 12.68
C LEU A 123 1.22 11.72 13.54
N LYS A 124 0.45 11.32 14.57
CA LYS A 124 0.81 10.16 15.38
C LYS A 124 0.80 8.90 14.53
N LYS A 125 1.95 8.28 14.34
CA LYS A 125 2.10 7.03 13.60
C LYS A 125 1.29 5.89 14.24
N VAL A 126 0.80 4.97 13.42
CA VAL A 126 0.05 3.81 13.90
C VAL A 126 1.00 2.83 14.58
N ASN A 127 0.66 2.41 15.80
CA ASN A 127 1.39 1.35 16.49
C ASN A 127 0.85 -0.01 16.05
N LEU A 128 1.67 -0.78 15.33
CA LEU A 128 1.33 -2.14 14.87
C LEU A 128 1.64 -3.23 15.89
N ALA A 129 2.42 -2.94 16.93
CA ALA A 129 2.85 -3.92 17.93
C ALA A 129 1.69 -4.66 18.63
N PRO A 130 0.56 -4.02 19.01
CA PRO A 130 -0.54 -4.72 19.65
C PRO A 130 -1.16 -5.85 18.83
N ILE A 131 -1.06 -5.78 17.50
CA ILE A 131 -1.60 -6.80 16.57
C ILE A 131 -0.49 -7.79 16.18
N LEU A 132 0.70 -7.31 15.89
CA LEU A 132 1.83 -8.13 15.47
C LEU A 132 2.36 -9.04 16.60
N THR A 133 2.46 -8.54 17.83
CA THR A 133 3.02 -9.32 18.93
C THR A 133 2.23 -10.59 19.22
N PRO A 134 0.89 -10.57 19.32
CA PRO A 134 0.11 -11.80 19.41
C PRO A 134 0.22 -12.70 18.17
N ALA A 135 0.22 -12.11 16.99
CA ALA A 135 0.29 -12.85 15.72
C ALA A 135 1.63 -13.61 15.56
N ARG A 136 2.75 -13.00 15.95
CA ARG A 136 4.09 -13.65 15.96
C ARG A 136 4.18 -14.85 16.92
N LYS A 137 3.43 -14.81 18.03
CA LYS A 137 3.43 -15.88 19.05
C LYS A 137 2.51 -17.04 18.69
N ASN A 138 1.79 -16.94 17.60
CA ASN A 138 0.92 -18.02 17.16
C ASN A 138 1.76 -19.27 16.86
N ASP A 139 1.60 -20.31 17.69
CA ASP A 139 1.94 -21.70 17.42
C ASP A 139 0.95 -22.32 16.40
N GLY A 140 0.43 -21.49 15.55
CA GLY A 140 -0.73 -21.70 14.72
C GLY A 140 -0.52 -22.63 13.56
N MET A 141 -1.59 -22.86 12.85
CA MET A 141 -1.63 -23.68 11.65
C MET A 141 -0.85 -23.01 10.51
N LYS A 142 0.10 -23.74 9.92
CA LYS A 142 0.76 -23.28 8.69
C LYS A 142 -0.24 -23.29 7.55
N LEU A 143 -0.28 -22.18 6.81
CA LEU A 143 -1.12 -22.06 5.63
C LEU A 143 -0.32 -22.39 4.36
N THR A 144 -0.94 -23.12 3.44
CA THR A 144 -0.39 -23.32 2.10
C THR A 144 -0.72 -22.10 1.26
N LEU A 145 0.29 -21.29 0.95
CA LEU A 145 0.13 -20.07 0.16
C LEU A 145 0.08 -20.38 -1.34
N PRO A 146 -0.79 -19.71 -2.11
CA PRO A 146 -0.72 -19.76 -3.56
C PRO A 146 0.53 -19.01 -4.05
N THR A 147 0.98 -19.35 -5.23
CA THR A 147 1.95 -18.49 -5.94
C THR A 147 1.29 -17.19 -6.37
N VAL A 148 2.10 -16.13 -6.54
CA VAL A 148 1.62 -14.86 -7.10
C VAL A 148 0.92 -15.05 -8.45
N GLY A 149 1.43 -15.97 -9.29
CA GLY A 149 0.86 -16.29 -10.60
C GLY A 149 -0.53 -16.90 -10.50
N GLU A 150 -0.70 -17.91 -9.64
CA GLU A 150 -2.00 -18.57 -9.41
C GLU A 150 -3.04 -17.60 -8.87
N LEU A 151 -2.66 -16.79 -7.88
CA LEU A 151 -3.59 -15.83 -7.28
C LEU A 151 -3.99 -14.72 -8.27
N LYS A 152 -3.05 -14.21 -9.08
CA LYS A 152 -3.37 -13.25 -10.16
C LYS A 152 -4.33 -13.84 -11.19
N ALA A 153 -4.12 -15.09 -11.57
CA ALA A 153 -5.02 -15.79 -12.51
C ALA A 153 -6.43 -15.95 -11.92
N ALA A 154 -6.53 -16.35 -10.65
CA ALA A 154 -7.81 -16.49 -9.95
C ALA A 154 -8.55 -15.14 -9.83
N ILE A 155 -7.86 -14.07 -9.46
CA ILE A 155 -8.43 -12.70 -9.40
C ILE A 155 -8.95 -12.28 -10.77
N LYS A 156 -8.17 -12.49 -11.84
CA LYS A 156 -8.56 -12.12 -13.20
C LYS A 156 -9.83 -12.85 -13.66
N ILE A 157 -9.92 -14.15 -13.36
CA ILE A 157 -11.11 -14.96 -13.67
C ILE A 157 -12.33 -14.48 -12.89
N HIS A 158 -12.16 -14.22 -11.58
CA HIS A 158 -13.21 -13.70 -10.71
C HIS A 158 -13.73 -12.35 -11.20
N ASP A 159 -12.82 -11.40 -11.48
CA ASP A 159 -13.16 -10.08 -11.99
C ASP A 159 -13.90 -10.13 -13.33
N ALA A 160 -13.52 -11.05 -14.21
CA ALA A 160 -14.22 -11.26 -15.47
C ALA A 160 -15.67 -11.74 -15.24
N LYS A 161 -15.89 -12.65 -14.29
CA LYS A 161 -17.23 -13.12 -13.91
C LYS A 161 -18.08 -12.00 -13.31
N GLU A 162 -17.51 -11.18 -12.41
CA GLU A 162 -18.22 -10.04 -11.79
C GLU A 162 -18.59 -8.99 -12.85
N ARG A 163 -17.72 -8.73 -13.84
CA ARG A 163 -18.02 -7.83 -14.98
C ARG A 163 -19.13 -8.38 -15.87
N ALA A 164 -19.11 -9.66 -16.15
CA ALA A 164 -20.13 -10.31 -16.99
C ALA A 164 -21.54 -10.22 -16.36
N GLN A 165 -21.65 -10.13 -15.05
CA GLN A 165 -22.92 -9.89 -14.33
C GLN A 165 -23.41 -8.44 -14.43
N LYS A 166 -22.77 -7.57 -15.24
CA LYS A 166 -23.11 -6.14 -15.46
C LYS A 166 -23.15 -5.32 -14.18
N LYS A 167 -22.50 -5.77 -13.10
CA LYS A 167 -22.40 -5.02 -11.85
C LYS A 167 -21.59 -3.75 -12.03
N LYS A 168 -22.03 -2.65 -11.42
CA LYS A 168 -21.23 -1.42 -11.32
C LYS A 168 -19.93 -1.72 -10.57
N ALA A 169 -18.86 -1.01 -10.88
CA ALA A 169 -17.55 -1.24 -10.27
C ALA A 169 -17.59 -1.28 -8.73
N LYS A 170 -18.40 -0.39 -8.11
CA LYS A 170 -18.57 -0.30 -6.66
C LYS A 170 -19.31 -1.50 -6.03
N ASP A 171 -20.07 -2.26 -6.83
CA ASP A 171 -20.91 -3.37 -6.37
C ASP A 171 -20.23 -4.73 -6.62
N ARG A 172 -19.04 -4.72 -7.24
CA ARG A 172 -18.25 -5.95 -7.48
C ARG A 172 -17.60 -6.39 -6.17
N LYS A 173 -17.75 -7.68 -5.88
CA LYS A 173 -17.12 -8.27 -4.70
C LYS A 173 -15.67 -8.68 -5.03
N PRO A 174 -14.72 -8.51 -4.11
CA PRO A 174 -13.37 -9.04 -4.31
C PRO A 174 -13.39 -10.56 -4.30
N LEU A 175 -12.36 -11.17 -4.90
CA LEU A 175 -12.14 -12.61 -4.75
C LEU A 175 -11.93 -12.93 -3.26
N ILE A 176 -12.69 -13.89 -2.74
CA ILE A 176 -12.42 -14.49 -1.44
C ILE A 176 -11.50 -15.69 -1.69
N TRP A 177 -10.32 -15.67 -1.06
CA TRP A 177 -9.41 -16.81 -1.08
C TRP A 177 -9.65 -17.66 0.17
N GLU A 178 -9.89 -18.94 -0.01
CA GLU A 178 -10.18 -19.91 1.03
C GLU A 178 -8.97 -20.84 1.18
N PHE A 179 -8.37 -20.90 2.36
CA PHE A 179 -7.24 -21.79 2.62
C PHE A 179 -7.68 -23.23 2.90
N GLY A 180 -8.94 -23.45 3.25
CA GLY A 180 -9.56 -24.72 3.55
C GLY A 180 -10.84 -24.58 4.38
N GLU A 181 -11.49 -25.69 4.70
CA GLU A 181 -12.80 -25.70 5.36
C GLU A 181 -12.78 -25.03 6.73
N ASP A 182 -11.81 -25.39 7.58
CA ASP A 182 -11.64 -24.84 8.93
C ASP A 182 -10.57 -23.74 9.00
N LEU A 183 -10.08 -23.29 7.84
CA LEU A 183 -9.04 -22.29 7.74
C LEU A 183 -9.63 -20.92 7.39
N PRO A 184 -8.93 -19.81 7.69
CA PRO A 184 -9.45 -18.48 7.45
C PRO A 184 -9.69 -18.19 5.97
N TRP A 185 -10.68 -17.34 5.71
CA TRP A 185 -10.94 -16.75 4.41
C TRP A 185 -10.36 -15.35 4.36
N VAL A 186 -9.82 -14.94 3.23
CA VAL A 186 -9.20 -13.63 3.08
C VAL A 186 -9.59 -12.95 1.77
N ASN A 187 -9.44 -11.64 1.71
CA ASN A 187 -9.53 -10.89 0.47
C ASN A 187 -8.30 -11.23 -0.41
N GLY A 188 -8.54 -11.79 -1.59
CA GLY A 188 -7.49 -12.21 -2.51
C GLY A 188 -6.58 -11.08 -2.96
N ASN A 189 -7.09 -9.85 -3.09
CA ASN A 189 -6.27 -8.69 -3.44
C ASN A 189 -5.28 -8.33 -2.31
N TYR A 190 -5.72 -8.36 -1.05
CA TYR A 190 -4.85 -8.08 0.10
C TYR A 190 -3.80 -9.17 0.29
N LEU A 191 -4.18 -10.44 0.05
CA LEU A 191 -3.23 -11.55 0.03
C LEU A 191 -2.18 -11.36 -1.06
N LEU A 192 -2.59 -10.94 -2.27
CA LEU A 192 -1.68 -10.65 -3.38
C LEU A 192 -0.67 -9.56 -3.02
N ASP A 193 -1.12 -8.49 -2.37
CA ASP A 193 -0.25 -7.40 -1.95
C ASP A 193 0.85 -7.90 -0.99
N LEU A 194 0.49 -8.74 -0.02
CA LEU A 194 1.46 -9.32 0.90
C LEU A 194 2.44 -10.28 0.20
N LEU A 195 1.96 -11.14 -0.71
CA LEU A 195 2.83 -12.07 -1.45
C LEU A 195 3.82 -11.34 -2.38
N GLU A 196 3.43 -10.19 -2.92
CA GLU A 196 4.33 -9.36 -3.75
C GLU A 196 5.33 -8.55 -2.90
N LEU A 197 4.95 -8.14 -1.68
CA LEU A 197 5.82 -7.42 -0.75
C LEU A 197 6.78 -8.35 0.01
N LEU A 198 6.34 -9.57 0.30
CA LEU A 198 7.05 -10.55 1.11
C LEU A 198 7.29 -11.84 0.29
N PRO A 199 8.09 -11.79 -0.79
CA PRO A 199 8.33 -12.97 -1.63
C PRO A 199 8.96 -14.11 -0.82
N GLY A 200 8.43 -15.33 -1.02
CA GLY A 200 8.89 -16.51 -0.30
C GLY A 200 8.44 -16.59 1.16
N CYS A 201 7.50 -15.75 1.58
CA CYS A 201 7.02 -15.76 2.96
C CYS A 201 6.35 -17.08 3.33
N THR A 202 6.35 -17.36 4.62
CA THR A 202 5.48 -18.34 5.27
C THR A 202 4.32 -17.63 5.92
N ALA A 203 3.18 -18.33 6.08
CA ALA A 203 2.03 -17.79 6.78
C ALA A 203 1.51 -18.75 7.85
N THR A 204 1.08 -18.18 8.98
CA THR A 204 0.47 -18.91 10.09
C THR A 204 -0.83 -18.26 10.52
N ALA A 205 -1.85 -19.08 10.74
CA ALA A 205 -3.12 -18.64 11.30
C ALA A 205 -3.26 -19.18 12.74
N SER A 206 -3.99 -18.48 13.57
CA SER A 206 -4.29 -18.96 14.92
C SER A 206 -5.11 -20.25 14.86
N SER A 207 -4.78 -21.24 15.67
CA SER A 207 -5.58 -22.45 15.88
C SER A 207 -6.87 -22.15 16.65
N TYR A 208 -6.90 -21.04 17.39
CA TYR A 208 -8.08 -20.57 18.12
C TYR A 208 -8.75 -19.43 17.37
N ALA A 209 -10.00 -19.58 16.98
CA ALA A 209 -10.80 -18.59 16.27
C ALA A 209 -10.09 -18.00 15.02
N PRO A 210 -9.73 -18.82 14.02
CA PRO A 210 -8.93 -18.39 12.86
C PRO A 210 -9.59 -17.27 12.04
N ASP A 211 -10.93 -17.15 12.09
CA ASP A 211 -11.69 -16.12 11.37
C ASP A 211 -11.68 -14.74 12.08
N TYR A 212 -11.08 -14.65 13.26
CA TYR A 212 -11.04 -13.42 14.05
C TYR A 212 -9.63 -12.91 14.32
N ASN A 213 -8.63 -13.80 14.26
CA ASN A 213 -7.25 -13.46 14.54
C ASN A 213 -6.47 -13.16 13.27
N ALA A 214 -5.61 -12.16 13.30
CA ALA A 214 -4.77 -11.81 12.17
C ALA A 214 -3.89 -13.00 11.75
N ILE A 215 -3.80 -13.25 10.45
CA ILE A 215 -2.85 -14.18 9.86
C ILE A 215 -1.50 -13.49 9.82
N TYR A 216 -0.45 -14.16 10.28
CA TYR A 216 0.91 -13.65 10.31
C TYR A 216 1.70 -14.18 9.12
N PHE A 217 2.43 -13.28 8.47
CA PHE A 217 3.33 -13.56 7.33
C PHE A 217 4.75 -13.17 7.71
N GLN A 218 5.72 -14.01 7.35
CA GLN A 218 7.14 -13.74 7.58
C GLN A 218 7.97 -14.12 6.35
N ALA A 219 8.81 -13.22 5.89
CA ALA A 219 9.84 -13.44 4.89
C ALA A 219 11.19 -13.04 5.48
N GLU A 220 12.10 -14.00 5.61
CA GLU A 220 13.40 -13.79 6.24
C GLU A 220 14.24 -12.76 5.46
N GLY A 221 14.76 -11.76 6.17
CA GLY A 221 15.58 -10.69 5.58
C GLY A 221 14.82 -9.70 4.69
N ILE A 222 13.48 -9.80 4.61
CA ILE A 222 12.63 -8.93 3.80
C ILE A 222 11.65 -8.18 4.70
N GLY A 223 10.99 -8.90 5.63
CA GLY A 223 10.03 -8.28 6.52
C GLY A 223 8.95 -9.24 7.02
N GLU A 224 7.91 -8.65 7.57
CA GLU A 224 6.77 -9.36 8.13
C GLU A 224 5.46 -8.62 7.83
N GLY A 225 4.35 -9.31 7.91
CA GLY A 225 3.04 -8.72 7.69
C GLY A 225 1.91 -9.44 8.39
N ILE A 226 0.76 -8.80 8.39
CA ILE A 226 -0.49 -9.35 8.91
C ILE A 226 -1.62 -9.12 7.90
N LEU A 227 -2.56 -10.03 7.88
CA LEU A 227 -3.78 -9.95 7.10
C LEU A 227 -4.97 -10.30 7.98
N MET A 228 -5.96 -9.41 8.03
CA MET A 228 -7.20 -9.68 8.75
C MET A 228 -8.07 -10.64 7.94
N PRO A 229 -8.55 -11.73 8.55
CA PRO A 229 -9.46 -12.65 7.88
C PRO A 229 -10.84 -12.03 7.68
N ILE A 230 -11.58 -12.60 6.73
CA ILE A 230 -13.00 -12.32 6.54
C ILE A 230 -13.80 -13.19 7.50
N ARG A 231 -14.67 -12.59 8.28
CA ARG A 231 -15.56 -13.33 9.18
C ARG A 231 -16.53 -14.15 8.36
N LYS A 232 -16.51 -15.47 8.55
CA LYS A 232 -17.55 -16.34 8.01
C LYS A 232 -18.86 -15.98 8.70
N GLN A 233 -19.88 -15.63 7.94
CA GLN A 233 -21.22 -15.52 8.51
C GLN A 233 -21.64 -16.94 8.90
N SER A 234 -21.75 -17.19 10.20
CA SER A 234 -22.43 -18.39 10.66
C SER A 234 -23.82 -18.37 10.06
N GLY A 235 -24.08 -19.26 9.10
CA GLY A 235 -25.40 -19.39 8.50
C GLY A 235 -26.41 -19.52 9.62
N LYS A 236 -27.33 -18.56 9.75
CA LYS A 236 -28.61 -18.85 10.38
C LYS A 236 -29.21 -19.93 9.50
N THR A 237 -29.13 -21.17 9.94
CA THR A 237 -30.08 -22.19 9.56
C THR A 237 -31.44 -21.67 10.06
N ASP A 238 -32.17 -20.99 9.16
CA ASP A 238 -33.59 -20.78 9.35
C ASP A 238 -34.22 -22.18 9.40
N SER A 239 -34.47 -22.63 10.60
CA SER A 239 -35.31 -23.80 10.93
C SER A 239 -36.74 -23.34 11.08
#